data_06a20e23337e10a32ac99e5eae4491d1
#
_entry.id   06a20e23337e10a32ac99e5eae4491d1
#
_cell.length_a   1.000
_cell.length_b   1.000
_cell.length_c   1.000
_cell.angle_alpha   90.00
_cell.angle_beta   90.00
_cell.angle_gamma   90.00
#
_symmetry.space_group_name_H-M   'P 1'
#
loop_
_entity.id
_entity.type
_entity.pdbx_description
1 polymer ?
#
loop_
_entity_poly.entity_id
_entity_poly.type
_entity_poly.pdbx_seq_one_letter_code
_entity_poly.pdbx_strand_id
1 'polypeptide(L)'
;MSDRPVPTAAACCLLLAFWIGMAFGPVEVTAAEPSATSFVEGIYAPYKDKNGNGNPLDTDAAVKRYFEPKLATLIIKDRNKAAKRGDVSTLDMDPFIDAQDWDIGAFDVAVRDTGADKATATVSFKNLGKPTTVVLDLVKLREGWRIADINWGRKPTLRGLFAKK
;
A
#
# COMPACT_ATOMS: atom_id res chain seq x y z
N MET A 1 37.50 60.56 -73.24
CA MET A 1 36.98 59.17 -73.27
C MET A 1 37.00 58.66 -71.87
N SER A 2 35.85 58.68 -71.29
CA SER A 2 35.65 58.54 -69.89
C SER A 2 34.76 57.33 -69.63
N ASP A 3 35.32 56.39 -68.99
CA ASP A 3 34.52 55.24 -68.50
C ASP A 3 34.49 55.31 -66.95
N ARG A 4 33.30 55.45 -66.44
CA ARG A 4 33.03 55.35 -65.01
C ARG A 4 32.43 53.92 -64.69
N PRO A 5 32.95 53.27 -63.74
CA PRO A 5 32.26 52.02 -63.22
C PRO A 5 31.22 52.39 -62.16
N VAL A 6 30.09 51.72 -62.21
CA VAL A 6 28.92 51.80 -61.30
C VAL A 6 29.20 51.00 -60.05
N PRO A 7 28.82 51.42 -58.82
CA PRO A 7 28.99 50.64 -57.64
C PRO A 7 27.80 49.64 -57.43
N THR A 8 28.13 48.39 -57.26
CA THR A 8 27.24 47.35 -56.94
C THR A 8 26.87 47.37 -55.45
N ALA A 9 25.60 47.59 -55.16
CA ALA A 9 25.08 47.55 -53.80
C ALA A 9 24.97 46.07 -53.33
N ALA A 10 25.73 45.72 -52.31
CA ALA A 10 25.60 44.42 -51.61
C ALA A 10 24.42 44.47 -50.60
N ALA A 11 23.36 43.77 -50.89
CA ALA A 11 22.24 43.59 -49.99
C ALA A 11 22.63 42.57 -48.92
N CYS A 12 22.77 43.05 -47.68
CA CYS A 12 23.03 42.24 -46.50
C CYS A 12 21.69 41.67 -45.99
N CYS A 13 21.35 40.40 -46.30
CA CYS A 13 20.22 39.69 -45.71
C CYS A 13 20.58 39.21 -44.29
N LEU A 14 20.12 39.93 -43.29
CA LEU A 14 20.14 39.46 -41.90
C LEU A 14 19.02 38.40 -41.70
N LEU A 15 19.41 37.14 -41.68
CA LEU A 15 18.54 36.04 -41.23
C LEU A 15 18.53 36.02 -39.72
N LEU A 16 17.46 36.54 -39.12
CA LEU A 16 17.12 36.35 -37.69
C LEU A 16 16.62 34.91 -37.50
N ALA A 17 17.50 34.03 -37.03
CA ALA A 17 17.12 32.70 -36.56
C ALA A 17 16.39 32.83 -35.21
N PHE A 18 15.07 32.65 -35.23
CA PHE A 18 14.22 32.59 -34.03
C PHE A 18 14.36 31.19 -33.41
N TRP A 19 15.23 31.08 -32.41
CA TRP A 19 15.36 29.87 -31.59
C TRP A 19 14.20 29.83 -30.61
N ILE A 20 13.15 29.03 -30.90
CA ILE A 20 12.11 28.68 -29.96
C ILE A 20 12.70 27.59 -29.05
N GLY A 21 13.25 27.97 -27.91
CA GLY A 21 13.67 27.07 -26.87
C GLY A 21 12.43 26.43 -26.22
N MET A 22 12.08 25.21 -26.63
CA MET A 22 11.14 24.37 -25.85
C MET A 22 11.80 24.00 -24.53
N ALA A 23 11.43 24.71 -23.46
CA ALA A 23 11.77 24.32 -22.11
C ALA A 23 10.95 23.06 -21.73
N PHE A 24 11.54 21.89 -21.91
CA PHE A 24 11.03 20.66 -21.28
C PHE A 24 11.34 20.76 -19.78
N GLY A 25 10.37 21.24 -18.99
CA GLY A 25 10.44 21.11 -17.54
C GLY A 25 10.46 19.62 -17.15
N PRO A 26 11.12 19.23 -16.05
CA PRO A 26 11.08 17.87 -15.55
C PRO A 26 9.60 17.50 -15.26
N VAL A 27 9.10 16.49 -15.95
CA VAL A 27 7.83 15.87 -15.62
C VAL A 27 8.09 15.08 -14.33
N GLU A 28 7.68 15.62 -13.19
CA GLU A 28 7.63 14.85 -11.95
C GLU A 28 6.59 13.74 -12.15
N VAL A 29 7.08 12.52 -12.39
CA VAL A 29 6.27 11.31 -12.34
C VAL A 29 5.95 11.06 -10.88
N THR A 30 4.88 11.66 -10.39
CA THR A 30 4.31 11.30 -9.10
C THR A 30 3.81 9.87 -9.22
N ALA A 31 4.48 8.92 -8.58
CA ALA A 31 4.01 7.54 -8.49
C ALA A 31 2.58 7.57 -7.91
N ALA A 32 1.61 7.04 -8.66
CA ALA A 32 0.24 6.96 -8.20
C ALA A 32 0.22 6.17 -6.89
N GLU A 33 -0.46 6.70 -5.87
CA GLU A 33 -0.62 6.00 -4.61
C GLU A 33 -1.31 4.64 -4.82
N PRO A 34 -0.84 3.57 -4.14
CA PRO A 34 -1.44 2.26 -4.26
C PRO A 34 -2.95 2.31 -3.99
N SER A 35 -3.73 1.64 -4.82
CA SER A 35 -5.17 1.45 -4.59
C SER A 35 -5.41 0.57 -3.36
N ALA A 36 -6.64 0.56 -2.82
CA ALA A 36 -7.02 -0.37 -1.75
C ALA A 36 -6.79 -1.83 -2.18
N THR A 37 -7.08 -2.15 -3.45
CA THR A 37 -6.83 -3.49 -4.02
C THR A 37 -5.35 -3.84 -4.00
N SER A 38 -4.48 -2.97 -4.52
CA SER A 38 -3.03 -3.21 -4.54
C SER A 38 -2.44 -3.33 -3.14
N PHE A 39 -2.97 -2.56 -2.17
CA PHE A 39 -2.57 -2.68 -0.77
C PHE A 39 -2.90 -4.07 -0.21
N VAL A 40 -4.14 -4.56 -0.43
CA VAL A 40 -4.57 -5.88 0.05
C VAL A 40 -3.80 -6.99 -0.65
N GLU A 41 -3.65 -6.94 -1.98
CA GLU A 41 -2.87 -7.92 -2.73
C GLU A 41 -1.42 -7.99 -2.23
N GLY A 42 -0.83 -6.84 -1.88
CA GLY A 42 0.50 -6.76 -1.27
C GLY A 42 0.60 -7.44 0.10
N ILE A 43 -0.48 -7.44 0.90
CA ILE A 43 -0.54 -8.19 2.16
C ILE A 43 -0.52 -9.70 1.89
N TYR A 44 -1.25 -10.18 0.89
CA TYR A 44 -1.40 -11.62 0.66
C TYR A 44 -0.33 -12.22 -0.26
N ALA A 45 0.46 -11.41 -0.96
CA ALA A 45 1.52 -11.90 -1.84
C ALA A 45 2.54 -12.83 -1.16
N PRO A 46 3.04 -12.55 0.07
CA PRO A 46 3.99 -13.42 0.76
C PRO A 46 3.46 -14.82 1.11
N TYR A 47 2.14 -14.99 1.22
CA TYR A 47 1.54 -16.28 1.59
C TYR A 47 1.39 -17.25 0.41
N LYS A 48 1.67 -16.81 -0.83
CA LYS A 48 1.73 -17.69 -2.01
C LYS A 48 2.94 -18.61 -1.97
N ASP A 49 3.97 -18.24 -1.22
CA ASP A 49 5.10 -19.12 -0.93
C ASP A 49 4.88 -19.78 0.45
N LYS A 50 4.61 -21.07 0.43
CA LYS A 50 4.40 -21.86 1.64
C LYS A 50 5.64 -21.97 2.54
N ASN A 51 6.83 -21.71 2.00
CA ASN A 51 8.08 -21.65 2.75
C ASN A 51 8.44 -20.20 3.15
N GLY A 52 7.59 -19.23 2.80
CA GLY A 52 7.77 -17.82 3.17
C GLY A 52 7.47 -17.57 4.65
N ASN A 53 7.75 -16.35 5.08
CA ASN A 53 7.53 -15.92 6.47
C ASN A 53 6.19 -15.18 6.67
N GLY A 54 5.30 -15.14 5.66
CA GLY A 54 4.08 -14.33 5.70
C GLY A 54 4.38 -12.85 5.99
N ASN A 55 3.57 -12.24 6.86
CA ASN A 55 3.77 -10.85 7.32
C ASN A 55 3.98 -10.82 8.84
N PRO A 56 5.18 -11.03 9.34
CA PRO A 56 5.45 -11.01 10.78
C PRO A 56 5.15 -9.63 11.37
N LEU A 57 4.47 -9.62 12.52
CA LEU A 57 4.08 -8.42 13.26
C LEU A 57 4.95 -8.22 14.53
N ASP A 58 6.20 -8.64 14.47
CA ASP A 58 7.16 -8.67 15.57
C ASP A 58 7.75 -7.31 15.92
N THR A 59 7.73 -6.35 14.98
CA THR A 59 8.22 -4.99 15.18
C THR A 59 7.10 -3.94 15.17
N ASP A 60 7.32 -2.82 15.83
CA ASP A 60 6.40 -1.67 15.79
C ASP A 60 6.21 -1.13 14.37
N ALA A 61 7.29 -1.14 13.58
CA ALA A 61 7.27 -0.70 12.19
C ALA A 61 6.38 -1.61 11.33
N ALA A 62 6.48 -2.93 11.50
CA ALA A 62 5.64 -3.90 10.80
C ALA A 62 4.16 -3.70 11.14
N VAL A 63 3.83 -3.54 12.43
CA VAL A 63 2.44 -3.27 12.85
C VAL A 63 1.92 -1.96 12.26
N LYS A 64 2.68 -0.87 12.33
CA LYS A 64 2.28 0.45 11.81
C LYS A 64 2.16 0.48 10.28
N ARG A 65 2.85 -0.41 9.58
CA ARG A 65 2.76 -0.54 8.13
C ARG A 65 1.37 -0.98 7.67
N TYR A 66 0.74 -1.88 8.40
CA TYR A 66 -0.53 -2.49 8.00
C TYR A 66 -1.74 -1.88 8.70
N PHE A 67 -1.62 -1.48 9.96
CA PHE A 67 -2.76 -1.08 10.79
C PHE A 67 -2.83 0.44 10.99
N GLU A 68 -4.06 0.94 11.08
CA GLU A 68 -4.30 2.35 11.40
C GLU A 68 -3.77 2.67 12.82
N PRO A 69 -3.42 3.95 13.13
CA PRO A 69 -2.67 4.30 14.35
C PRO A 69 -3.30 3.83 15.66
N LYS A 70 -4.64 3.86 15.78
CA LYS A 70 -5.32 3.45 17.02
C LYS A 70 -5.22 1.93 17.22
N LEU A 71 -5.45 1.15 16.17
CA LEU A 71 -5.34 -0.31 16.23
C LEU A 71 -3.88 -0.74 16.40
N ALA A 72 -2.96 -0.13 15.68
CA ALA A 72 -1.52 -0.37 15.84
C ALA A 72 -1.06 -0.16 17.28
N THR A 73 -1.51 0.92 17.92
CA THR A 73 -1.20 1.20 19.34
C THR A 73 -1.70 0.10 20.25
N LEU A 74 -2.89 -0.44 20.04
CA LEU A 74 -3.45 -1.54 20.84
C LEU A 74 -2.62 -2.81 20.71
N ILE A 75 -2.29 -3.21 19.47
CA ILE A 75 -1.46 -4.39 19.17
C ILE A 75 -0.08 -4.27 19.81
N ILE A 76 0.61 -3.15 19.62
CA ILE A 76 1.95 -2.89 20.16
C ILE A 76 1.93 -2.92 21.69
N LYS A 77 0.95 -2.26 22.31
CA LYS A 77 0.80 -2.22 23.78
C LYS A 77 0.58 -3.62 24.35
N ASP A 78 -0.27 -4.43 23.73
CA ASP A 78 -0.54 -5.80 24.17
C ASP A 78 0.70 -6.68 24.05
N ARG A 79 1.38 -6.67 22.90
CA ARG A 79 2.63 -7.38 22.67
C ARG A 79 3.69 -7.02 23.72
N ASN A 80 3.92 -5.72 23.96
CA ASN A 80 4.91 -5.26 24.92
C ASN A 80 4.53 -5.63 26.37
N LYS A 81 3.24 -5.67 26.69
CA LYS A 81 2.76 -6.11 28.02
C LYS A 81 2.97 -7.62 28.20
N ALA A 82 2.66 -8.42 27.19
CA ALA A 82 2.88 -9.86 27.20
C ALA A 82 4.38 -10.20 27.35
N ALA A 83 5.24 -9.57 26.56
CA ALA A 83 6.69 -9.75 26.63
C ALA A 83 7.27 -9.47 28.04
N LYS A 84 6.80 -8.39 28.71
CA LYS A 84 7.23 -8.04 30.08
C LYS A 84 6.83 -9.06 31.14
N ARG A 85 5.81 -9.89 30.87
CA ARG A 85 5.29 -10.90 31.80
C ARG A 85 5.76 -12.31 31.46
N GLY A 86 6.43 -12.48 30.32
CA GLY A 86 6.71 -13.81 29.76
C GLY A 86 5.46 -14.55 29.29
N ASP A 87 4.39 -13.82 28.97
CA ASP A 87 3.11 -14.34 28.49
C ASP A 87 3.02 -14.28 26.96
N VAL A 88 2.03 -14.99 26.41
CA VAL A 88 1.62 -14.85 25.02
C VAL A 88 0.73 -13.61 24.84
N SER A 89 0.90 -12.88 23.74
CA SER A 89 0.05 -11.74 23.41
C SER A 89 -1.38 -12.17 23.10
N THR A 90 -2.34 -11.24 23.20
CA THR A 90 -3.75 -11.51 22.87
C THR A 90 -3.91 -11.90 21.39
N LEU A 91 -3.07 -11.35 20.53
CA LEU A 91 -2.95 -11.75 19.12
C LEU A 91 -1.78 -12.74 19.03
N ASP A 92 -2.08 -14.02 19.10
CA ASP A 92 -1.12 -15.14 19.07
C ASP A 92 -1.07 -15.87 17.73
N MET A 93 -1.79 -15.38 16.74
CA MET A 93 -1.87 -15.93 15.39
C MET A 93 -1.68 -14.84 14.34
N ASP A 94 -1.44 -15.24 13.09
CA ASP A 94 -1.43 -14.33 11.96
C ASP A 94 -2.86 -13.85 11.63
N PRO A 95 -3.18 -12.56 11.83
CA PRO A 95 -4.53 -12.07 11.64
C PRO A 95 -4.98 -12.02 10.17
N PHE A 96 -4.05 -12.03 9.23
CA PHE A 96 -4.36 -11.96 7.80
C PHE A 96 -4.92 -13.27 7.26
N ILE A 97 -4.57 -14.40 7.90
CA ILE A 97 -4.98 -15.74 7.47
C ILE A 97 -5.78 -16.51 8.52
N ASP A 98 -5.98 -15.92 9.71
CA ASP A 98 -6.68 -16.55 10.85
C ASP A 98 -6.06 -17.90 11.26
N ALA A 99 -4.74 -18.01 11.22
CA ALA A 99 -4.01 -19.24 11.51
C ALA A 99 -2.56 -18.96 11.94
N GLN A 100 -1.88 -19.99 12.47
CA GLN A 100 -0.44 -19.95 12.75
C GLN A 100 0.36 -20.54 11.57
N ASP A 101 -0.20 -21.55 10.91
CA ASP A 101 0.43 -22.22 9.77
C ASP A 101 -0.42 -22.06 8.51
N TRP A 102 0.21 -22.14 7.33
CA TRP A 102 -0.49 -22.05 6.07
C TRP A 102 0.06 -22.95 4.97
N ASP A 103 -0.84 -23.37 4.10
CA ASP A 103 -0.58 -23.89 2.75
C ASP A 103 -1.69 -23.34 1.84
N ILE A 104 -1.40 -22.19 1.21
CA ILE A 104 -2.37 -21.40 0.46
C ILE A 104 -1.89 -21.25 -0.97
N GLY A 105 -2.65 -21.79 -1.92
CA GLY A 105 -2.29 -21.74 -3.35
C GLY A 105 -2.71 -20.45 -4.04
N ALA A 106 -3.89 -19.90 -3.72
CA ALA A 106 -4.46 -18.74 -4.37
C ALA A 106 -5.37 -17.95 -3.42
N PHE A 107 -5.47 -16.65 -3.69
CA PHE A 107 -6.37 -15.72 -3.01
C PHE A 107 -7.31 -15.10 -4.02
N ASP A 108 -8.59 -14.99 -3.66
CA ASP A 108 -9.58 -14.15 -4.33
C ASP A 108 -9.79 -12.89 -3.48
N VAL A 109 -9.57 -11.71 -4.08
CA VAL A 109 -9.62 -10.42 -3.41
C VAL A 109 -10.70 -9.56 -4.04
N ALA A 110 -11.77 -9.29 -3.30
CA ALA A 110 -12.84 -8.37 -3.71
C ALA A 110 -12.81 -7.13 -2.81
N VAL A 111 -12.60 -5.95 -3.40
CA VAL A 111 -12.60 -4.66 -2.69
C VAL A 111 -13.80 -3.83 -3.10
N ARG A 112 -14.47 -3.25 -2.12
CA ARG A 112 -15.61 -2.35 -2.30
C ARG A 112 -15.40 -1.07 -1.51
N ASP A 113 -15.51 0.07 -2.17
CA ASP A 113 -15.50 1.37 -1.50
C ASP A 113 -16.76 1.53 -0.63
N THR A 114 -16.56 2.01 0.59
CA THR A 114 -17.61 2.25 1.58
C THR A 114 -17.70 3.71 2.01
N GLY A 115 -16.86 4.56 1.43
CA GLY A 115 -16.79 6.00 1.65
C GLY A 115 -15.58 6.59 0.93
N ALA A 116 -15.40 7.91 0.94
CA ALA A 116 -14.31 8.59 0.24
C ALA A 116 -12.92 8.04 0.63
N ASP A 117 -12.71 7.75 1.92
CA ASP A 117 -11.45 7.26 2.48
C ASP A 117 -11.63 5.91 3.19
N LYS A 118 -12.61 5.12 2.77
CA LYS A 118 -12.94 3.82 3.37
C LYS A 118 -13.26 2.79 2.32
N ALA A 119 -12.80 1.58 2.55
CA ALA A 119 -13.14 0.42 1.74
C ALA A 119 -13.27 -0.82 2.64
N THR A 120 -13.96 -1.83 2.14
CA THR A 120 -13.98 -3.16 2.74
C THR A 120 -13.44 -4.14 1.71
N ALA A 121 -12.45 -4.93 2.11
CA ALA A 121 -11.90 -6.01 1.31
C ALA A 121 -12.36 -7.36 1.87
N THR A 122 -12.87 -8.20 1.00
CA THR A 122 -13.15 -9.61 1.31
C THR A 122 -12.10 -10.46 0.63
N VAL A 123 -11.37 -11.24 1.40
CA VAL A 123 -10.33 -12.13 0.90
C VAL A 123 -10.71 -13.55 1.19
N SER A 124 -10.84 -14.37 0.15
CA SER A 124 -11.25 -15.77 0.22
C SER A 124 -10.12 -16.66 -0.29
N PHE A 125 -9.84 -17.74 0.42
CA PHE A 125 -8.81 -18.70 0.09
C PHE A 125 -9.10 -20.06 0.73
N LYS A 126 -8.28 -21.06 0.35
CA LYS A 126 -8.22 -22.33 1.10
C LYS A 126 -6.90 -22.39 1.84
N ASN A 127 -6.93 -22.55 3.16
CA ASN A 127 -5.75 -22.80 3.98
C ASN A 127 -5.76 -24.24 4.45
N LEU A 128 -4.71 -25.01 4.15
CA LEU A 128 -4.63 -26.46 4.49
C LEU A 128 -5.90 -27.21 4.04
N GLY A 129 -6.42 -26.86 2.86
CA GLY A 129 -7.65 -27.42 2.29
C GLY A 129 -8.96 -26.88 2.84
N LYS A 130 -8.95 -26.04 3.89
CA LYS A 130 -10.16 -25.48 4.52
C LYS A 130 -10.51 -24.12 3.90
N PRO A 131 -11.75 -23.88 3.45
CA PRO A 131 -12.19 -22.57 3.03
C PRO A 131 -12.10 -21.56 4.18
N THR A 132 -11.50 -20.43 3.92
CA THR A 132 -11.32 -19.32 4.87
C THR A 132 -11.71 -18.02 4.19
N THR A 133 -12.39 -17.14 4.92
CA THR A 133 -12.71 -15.78 4.47
C THR A 133 -12.32 -14.80 5.56
N VAL A 134 -11.56 -13.77 5.17
CA VAL A 134 -11.14 -12.67 6.03
C VAL A 134 -11.70 -11.38 5.44
N VAL A 135 -12.34 -10.58 6.27
CA VAL A 135 -12.86 -9.27 5.86
C VAL A 135 -12.02 -8.19 6.54
N LEU A 136 -11.45 -7.31 5.72
CA LEU A 136 -10.61 -6.19 6.16
C LEU A 136 -11.41 -4.89 6.00
N ASP A 137 -11.62 -4.17 7.09
CA ASP A 137 -12.07 -2.78 7.03
C ASP A 137 -10.87 -1.88 6.83
N LEU A 138 -10.88 -1.08 5.77
CA LEU A 138 -9.77 -0.26 5.33
C LEU A 138 -10.08 1.22 5.51
N VAL A 139 -9.05 2.00 5.83
CA VAL A 139 -9.09 3.45 5.87
C VAL A 139 -7.90 4.00 5.10
N LYS A 140 -8.14 5.02 4.29
CA LYS A 140 -7.09 5.76 3.60
C LYS A 140 -6.59 6.89 4.51
N LEU A 141 -5.30 6.86 4.80
CA LEU A 141 -4.59 7.92 5.50
C LEU A 141 -3.71 8.70 4.50
N ARG A 142 -3.06 9.74 4.97
CA ARG A 142 -2.11 10.50 4.16
C ARG A 142 -0.98 9.63 3.59
N GLU A 143 -0.54 8.62 4.36
CA GLU A 143 0.54 7.69 4.00
C GLU A 143 0.02 6.43 3.28
N GLY A 144 -1.22 6.43 2.77
CA GLY A 144 -1.85 5.33 2.06
C GLY A 144 -2.84 4.51 2.91
N TRP A 145 -3.27 3.39 2.37
CA TRP A 145 -4.26 2.53 2.99
C TRP A 145 -3.74 1.82 4.25
N ARG A 146 -4.64 1.66 5.24
CA ARG A 146 -4.38 0.91 6.48
C ARG A 146 -5.61 0.10 6.86
N ILE A 147 -5.39 -0.96 7.61
CA ILE A 147 -6.46 -1.80 8.19
C ILE A 147 -6.98 -1.14 9.46
N ALA A 148 -8.27 -0.88 9.49
CA ALA A 148 -8.99 -0.36 10.66
C ALA A 148 -9.53 -1.47 11.55
N ASP A 149 -9.94 -2.61 10.97
CA ASP A 149 -10.36 -3.82 11.70
C ASP A 149 -10.24 -5.06 10.81
N ILE A 150 -10.22 -6.24 11.43
CA ILE A 150 -10.30 -7.53 10.76
C ILE A 150 -11.45 -8.35 11.36
N ASN A 151 -12.29 -8.91 10.49
CA ASN A 151 -13.39 -9.78 10.86
C ASN A 151 -13.20 -11.16 10.18
N TRP A 152 -13.16 -12.21 10.99
CA TRP A 152 -13.00 -13.60 10.57
C TRP A 152 -14.33 -14.36 10.49
N GLY A 153 -15.46 -13.64 10.35
CA GLY A 153 -16.80 -14.25 10.35
C GLY A 153 -17.27 -14.68 11.75
N ARG A 154 -16.53 -14.36 12.81
CA ARG A 154 -16.86 -14.64 14.21
C ARG A 154 -16.56 -13.45 15.12
N LYS A 155 -17.11 -13.46 16.32
CA LYS A 155 -16.80 -12.49 17.37
C LYS A 155 -15.74 -13.03 18.33
N PRO A 156 -14.86 -12.19 18.86
CA PRO A 156 -14.69 -10.77 18.53
C PRO A 156 -13.92 -10.56 17.22
N THR A 157 -14.01 -9.36 16.61
CA THR A 157 -13.11 -8.88 15.55
C THR A 157 -11.73 -8.59 16.14
N LEU A 158 -10.73 -8.30 15.28
CA LEU A 158 -9.39 -7.96 15.77
C LEU A 158 -9.42 -6.79 16.77
N ARG A 159 -10.11 -5.71 16.45
CA ARG A 159 -10.29 -4.59 17.38
C ARG A 159 -11.04 -5.01 18.64
N GLY A 160 -12.03 -5.86 18.50
CA GLY A 160 -12.83 -6.39 19.60
C GLY A 160 -12.04 -7.25 20.59
N LEU A 161 -10.93 -7.89 20.17
CA LEU A 161 -10.02 -8.60 21.08
C LEU A 161 -9.42 -7.68 22.15
N PHE A 162 -9.19 -6.42 21.81
CA PHE A 162 -8.58 -5.42 22.71
C PHE A 162 -9.59 -4.56 23.47
N ALA A 163 -10.88 -4.60 23.09
CA ALA A 163 -11.91 -3.77 23.74
C ALA A 163 -12.32 -4.26 25.14
N LYS A 164 -11.98 -5.49 25.51
CA LYS A 164 -12.38 -6.16 26.76
C LYS A 164 -11.34 -6.08 27.89
N LYS A 165 -10.32 -5.22 27.73
CA LYS A 165 -9.22 -5.10 28.73
C LYS A 165 -9.20 -3.77 29.46
#